data_963fd2de6de470cc884814fe999c75be
#
_entry.id   963fd2de6de470cc884814fe999c75be
#
_cell.length_a   1.000
_cell.length_b   1.000
_cell.length_c   1.000
_cell.angle_alpha   90.00
_cell.angle_beta   90.00
_cell.angle_gamma   90.00
#
_symmetry.space_group_name_H-M   'P 1'
#
loop_
_entity.id
_entity.type
_entity.pdbx_description
1 polymer ?
#
loop_
_entity_poly.entity_id
_entity_poly.type
_entity_poly.pdbx_seq_one_letter_code
_entity_poly.pdbx_strand_id
1 'polypeptide(L)'
;MAAAGFIVCSGGYGGVMEAVSRGAKEAGGRTLAVTASCFGSKANRWVDEEVRVGTWEERLFELVRRGEGYVACRGGTGTLVELAVVWEMLNKRVMARKPFAILGDFWQPVVERLREVEGAGSRWSEADGELIRAFAGPADAATFLSESLRRSK
;
A
#
# COMPACT_ATOMS: atom_id res chain seq x y z
N MET A 1 11.89 -1.33 3.46
CA MET A 1 10.92 -2.44 3.51
C MET A 1 11.64 -3.79 3.45
N ALA A 2 12.26 -4.17 2.34
CA ALA A 2 12.93 -5.46 2.19
C ALA A 2 13.99 -5.73 3.27
N ALA A 3 14.87 -4.76 3.57
CA ALA A 3 15.84 -4.86 4.65
C ALA A 3 15.23 -5.03 6.06
N ALA A 4 13.94 -4.72 6.23
CA ALA A 4 13.18 -4.97 7.45
C ALA A 4 12.42 -6.31 7.43
N GLY A 5 12.69 -7.18 6.44
CA GLY A 5 12.12 -8.52 6.33
C GLY A 5 10.77 -8.60 5.63
N PHE A 6 10.27 -7.51 5.04
CA PHE A 6 9.01 -7.53 4.28
C PHE A 6 9.19 -8.11 2.88
N ILE A 7 8.21 -8.91 2.45
CA ILE A 7 7.99 -9.18 1.03
C ILE A 7 7.32 -7.94 0.43
N VAL A 8 7.91 -7.38 -0.62
CA VAL A 8 7.36 -6.20 -1.28
C VAL A 8 6.36 -6.64 -2.35
N CYS A 9 5.09 -6.31 -2.14
CA CYS A 9 4.01 -6.60 -3.09
C CYS A 9 3.61 -5.34 -3.86
N SER A 10 3.48 -5.45 -5.18
CA SER A 10 3.07 -4.34 -6.05
C SER A 10 2.23 -4.83 -7.23
N GLY A 11 1.75 -3.90 -8.05
CA GLY A 11 1.08 -4.23 -9.31
C GLY A 11 1.98 -4.81 -10.40
N GLY A 12 3.29 -4.87 -10.17
CA GLY A 12 4.23 -5.60 -10.99
C GLY A 12 4.63 -5.00 -12.34
N TYR A 13 4.11 -3.83 -12.71
CA TYR A 13 4.42 -3.20 -14.01
C TYR A 13 5.59 -2.21 -13.91
N GLY A 14 5.66 -1.25 -14.80
CA GLY A 14 6.74 -0.26 -14.86
C GLY A 14 6.60 0.90 -13.85
N GLY A 15 7.48 1.89 -13.95
CA GLY A 15 7.48 3.08 -13.13
C GLY A 15 7.82 2.80 -11.67
N VAL A 16 7.03 3.35 -10.74
CA VAL A 16 7.22 3.17 -9.30
C VAL A 16 7.14 1.70 -8.89
N MET A 17 6.26 0.90 -9.51
CA MET A 17 6.13 -0.53 -9.23
C MET A 17 7.42 -1.29 -9.56
N GLU A 18 8.07 -0.97 -10.68
CA GLU A 18 9.37 -1.54 -11.03
C GLU A 18 10.47 -1.06 -10.08
N ALA A 19 10.47 0.24 -9.74
CA ALA A 19 11.46 0.81 -8.83
C ALA A 19 11.42 0.18 -7.44
N VAL A 20 10.22 -0.08 -6.88
CA VAL A 20 10.09 -0.73 -5.57
C VAL A 20 10.48 -2.21 -5.63
N SER A 21 10.16 -2.92 -6.71
CA SER A 21 10.58 -4.31 -6.92
C SER A 21 12.11 -4.40 -7.04
N ARG A 22 12.71 -3.52 -7.85
CA ARG A 22 14.16 -3.43 -7.99
C ARG A 22 14.84 -3.14 -6.66
N GLY A 23 14.42 -2.10 -5.95
CA GLY A 23 15.00 -1.74 -4.65
C GLY A 23 14.87 -2.86 -3.60
N ALA A 24 13.78 -3.64 -3.63
CA ALA A 24 13.63 -4.81 -2.80
C ALA A 24 14.67 -5.89 -3.13
N LYS A 25 14.89 -6.17 -4.41
CA LYS A 25 15.89 -7.15 -4.87
C LYS A 25 17.31 -6.70 -4.55
N GLU A 26 17.64 -5.44 -4.78
CA GLU A 26 18.96 -4.88 -4.44
C GLU A 26 19.25 -4.96 -2.92
N ALA A 27 18.23 -4.94 -2.09
CA ALA A 27 18.31 -5.15 -0.64
C ALA A 27 18.26 -6.63 -0.21
N GLY A 28 18.33 -7.58 -1.14
CA GLY A 28 18.26 -9.02 -0.85
C GLY A 28 16.88 -9.55 -0.47
N GLY A 29 15.82 -8.77 -0.67
CA GLY A 29 14.45 -9.13 -0.33
C GLY A 29 13.71 -9.87 -1.43
N ARG A 30 12.49 -10.29 -1.09
CA ARG A 30 11.56 -10.96 -2.01
C ARG A 30 10.52 -9.99 -2.53
N THR A 31 10.03 -10.26 -3.74
CA THR A 31 9.02 -9.45 -4.43
C THR A 31 7.87 -10.31 -4.92
N LEU A 32 6.67 -9.78 -4.78
CA LEU A 32 5.43 -10.35 -5.27
C LEU A 32 4.74 -9.32 -6.17
N ALA A 33 4.16 -9.77 -7.26
CA ALA A 33 3.30 -8.93 -8.07
C ALA A 33 1.91 -9.52 -8.24
N VAL A 34 0.91 -8.64 -8.26
CA VAL A 34 -0.42 -9.00 -8.73
C VAL A 34 -0.68 -8.28 -10.05
N THR A 35 -0.81 -9.05 -11.12
CA THR A 35 -1.06 -8.56 -12.47
C THR A 35 -2.44 -8.98 -12.98
N ALA A 36 -2.94 -8.30 -14.02
CA ALA A 36 -4.21 -8.64 -14.64
C ALA A 36 -4.02 -8.90 -16.13
N SER A 37 -4.63 -9.98 -16.63
CA SER A 37 -4.56 -10.35 -18.05
C SER A 37 -5.22 -9.31 -18.95
N CYS A 38 -6.23 -8.58 -18.45
CA CYS A 38 -6.89 -7.50 -19.19
C CYS A 38 -5.97 -6.35 -19.60
N PHE A 39 -4.81 -6.17 -18.93
CA PHE A 39 -3.84 -5.12 -19.31
C PHE A 39 -2.85 -5.57 -20.41
N GLY A 40 -2.79 -6.86 -20.73
CA GLY A 40 -1.89 -7.39 -21.77
C GLY A 40 -0.40 -7.31 -21.45
N SER A 41 -0.01 -6.73 -20.32
CA SER A 41 1.37 -6.51 -19.93
C SER A 41 1.90 -7.65 -19.04
N LYS A 42 3.21 -7.90 -19.12
CA LYS A 42 3.92 -8.84 -18.24
C LYS A 42 4.46 -8.13 -17.01
N ALA A 43 4.68 -8.90 -15.94
CA ALA A 43 5.40 -8.39 -14.77
C ALA A 43 6.81 -7.93 -15.14
N ASN A 44 7.34 -6.94 -14.41
CA ASN A 44 8.70 -6.48 -14.58
C ASN A 44 9.71 -7.56 -14.12
N ARG A 45 10.93 -7.48 -14.61
CA ARG A 45 12.00 -8.48 -14.40
C ARG A 45 12.46 -8.66 -12.94
N TRP A 46 12.06 -7.78 -12.04
CA TRP A 46 12.45 -7.80 -10.64
C TRP A 46 11.44 -8.52 -9.75
N VAL A 47 10.39 -9.08 -10.34
CA VAL A 47 9.35 -9.84 -9.64
C VAL A 47 9.78 -11.29 -9.50
N ASP A 48 9.79 -11.80 -8.24
CA ASP A 48 10.08 -13.21 -7.94
C ASP A 48 8.86 -14.10 -8.14
N GLU A 49 7.68 -13.61 -7.72
CA GLU A 49 6.42 -14.34 -7.77
C GLU A 49 5.33 -13.46 -8.41
N GLU A 50 4.62 -13.99 -9.40
CA GLU A 50 3.52 -13.32 -10.07
C GLU A 50 2.20 -14.06 -9.78
N VAL A 51 1.23 -13.33 -9.27
CA VAL A 51 -0.17 -13.75 -9.20
C VAL A 51 -0.93 -13.05 -10.31
N ARG A 52 -1.36 -13.81 -11.31
CA ARG A 52 -2.08 -13.28 -12.47
C ARG A 52 -3.57 -13.57 -12.36
N VAL A 53 -4.37 -12.52 -12.39
CA VAL A 53 -5.84 -12.59 -12.34
C VAL A 53 -6.46 -12.17 -13.67
N GLY A 54 -7.77 -12.33 -13.80
CA GLY A 54 -8.49 -12.04 -15.05
C GLY A 54 -8.74 -10.56 -15.27
N THR A 55 -9.29 -9.89 -14.25
CA THR A 55 -9.83 -8.54 -14.33
C THR A 55 -9.05 -7.52 -13.50
N TRP A 56 -9.35 -6.25 -13.72
CA TRP A 56 -8.80 -5.15 -12.95
C TRP A 56 -9.30 -5.17 -11.49
N GLU A 57 -10.56 -5.47 -11.29
CA GLU A 57 -11.20 -5.54 -9.96
C GLU A 57 -10.59 -6.67 -9.12
N GLU A 58 -10.44 -7.85 -9.72
CA GLU A 58 -9.77 -8.98 -9.06
C GLU A 58 -8.36 -8.59 -8.63
N ARG A 59 -7.60 -7.88 -9.49
CA ARG A 59 -6.26 -7.41 -9.17
C ARG A 59 -6.26 -6.45 -7.99
N LEU A 60 -7.16 -5.47 -7.98
CA LEU A 60 -7.28 -4.48 -6.92
C LEU A 60 -7.51 -5.17 -5.57
N PHE A 61 -8.51 -6.02 -5.48
CA PHE A 61 -8.83 -6.69 -4.23
C PHE A 61 -7.82 -7.77 -3.83
N GLU A 62 -7.14 -8.39 -4.79
CA GLU A 62 -6.03 -9.31 -4.49
C GLU A 62 -4.84 -8.57 -3.87
N LEU A 63 -4.45 -7.41 -4.38
CA LEU A 63 -3.43 -6.54 -3.78
C LEU A 63 -3.81 -6.14 -2.34
N VAL A 64 -5.06 -5.71 -2.15
CA VAL A 64 -5.56 -5.31 -0.83
C VAL A 64 -5.57 -6.48 0.16
N ARG A 65 -6.02 -7.65 -0.26
CA ARG A 65 -6.10 -8.83 0.60
C ARG A 65 -4.72 -9.32 1.06
N ARG A 66 -3.72 -9.30 0.18
CA ARG A 66 -2.37 -9.78 0.47
C ARG A 66 -1.56 -8.85 1.36
N GLY A 67 -1.85 -7.56 1.36
CA GLY A 67 -1.12 -6.61 2.18
C GLY A 67 -1.36 -6.82 3.67
N GLU A 68 -0.31 -6.96 4.46
CA GLU A 68 -0.35 -6.87 5.92
C GLU A 68 -0.20 -5.41 6.39
N GLY A 69 0.37 -4.56 5.54
CA GLY A 69 0.46 -3.11 5.67
C GLY A 69 0.60 -2.47 4.30
N TYR A 70 0.34 -1.18 4.21
CA TYR A 70 0.27 -0.48 2.92
C TYR A 70 1.18 0.74 2.91
N VAL A 71 1.75 1.00 1.75
CA VAL A 71 2.50 2.24 1.47
C VAL A 71 2.04 2.80 0.14
N ALA A 72 1.35 3.95 0.17
CA ALA A 72 1.03 4.68 -1.04
C ALA A 72 2.20 5.58 -1.43
N CYS A 73 2.84 5.26 -2.53
CA CYS A 73 3.84 6.10 -3.18
C CYS A 73 3.18 7.09 -4.14
N ARG A 74 3.93 8.10 -4.60
CA ARG A 74 3.48 8.97 -5.69
C ARG A 74 3.00 8.15 -6.87
N GLY A 75 1.83 8.49 -7.43
CA GLY A 75 1.22 7.75 -8.53
C GLY A 75 0.04 8.47 -9.15
N GLY A 76 -0.62 7.82 -10.09
CA GLY A 76 -1.80 8.33 -10.78
C GLY A 76 -3.12 7.83 -10.18
N THR A 77 -4.16 7.79 -11.04
CA THR A 77 -5.51 7.38 -10.65
C THR A 77 -5.60 5.94 -10.12
N GLY A 78 -4.75 5.02 -10.61
CA GLY A 78 -4.67 3.67 -10.07
C GLY A 78 -4.28 3.66 -8.59
N THR A 79 -3.23 4.41 -8.23
CA THR A 79 -2.81 4.54 -6.83
C THR A 79 -3.86 5.28 -5.99
N LEU A 80 -4.57 6.27 -6.57
CA LEU A 80 -5.67 6.95 -5.88
C LEU A 80 -6.79 5.98 -5.53
N VAL A 81 -7.17 5.10 -6.46
CA VAL A 81 -8.21 4.09 -6.21
C VAL A 81 -7.75 3.10 -5.13
N GLU A 82 -6.52 2.59 -5.22
CA GLU A 82 -5.94 1.68 -4.24
C GLU A 82 -5.91 2.33 -2.84
N LEU A 83 -5.48 3.59 -2.74
CA LEU A 83 -5.47 4.37 -1.50
C LEU A 83 -6.88 4.54 -0.94
N ALA A 84 -7.85 4.95 -1.77
CA ALA A 84 -9.22 5.18 -1.34
C ALA A 84 -9.91 3.88 -0.89
N VAL A 85 -9.73 2.79 -1.61
CA VAL A 85 -10.31 1.48 -1.25
C VAL A 85 -9.76 0.96 0.06
N VAL A 86 -8.43 0.99 0.25
CA VAL A 86 -7.81 0.56 1.51
C VAL A 86 -8.30 1.43 2.66
N TRP A 87 -8.33 2.76 2.47
CA TRP A 87 -8.78 3.70 3.49
C TRP A 87 -10.23 3.44 3.88
N GLU A 88 -11.12 3.32 2.89
CA GLU A 88 -12.55 3.07 3.16
C GLU A 88 -12.78 1.73 3.86
N MET A 89 -12.07 0.67 3.45
CA MET A 89 -12.19 -0.64 4.10
C MET A 89 -11.70 -0.62 5.55
N LEU A 90 -10.67 0.13 5.85
CA LEU A 90 -10.21 0.37 7.23
C LEU A 90 -11.21 1.23 7.99
N ASN A 91 -11.68 2.33 7.39
CA ASN A 91 -12.63 3.27 7.99
C ASN A 91 -13.96 2.62 8.35
N LYS A 92 -14.49 1.75 7.48
CA LYS A 92 -15.75 1.00 7.73
C LYS A 92 -15.55 -0.27 8.57
N ARG A 93 -14.32 -0.58 8.97
CA ARG A 93 -13.98 -1.80 9.72
C ARG A 93 -14.40 -3.09 9.01
N VAL A 94 -14.48 -3.08 7.68
CA VAL A 94 -14.70 -4.29 6.87
C VAL A 94 -13.42 -5.09 6.66
N MET A 95 -12.30 -4.50 7.04
CA MET A 95 -10.98 -5.11 7.09
C MET A 95 -10.36 -4.86 8.47
N ALA A 96 -9.64 -5.84 8.99
CA ALA A 96 -8.86 -5.67 10.23
C ALA A 96 -7.89 -4.49 10.10
N ARG A 97 -7.59 -3.81 11.21
CA ARG A 97 -6.68 -2.68 11.22
C ARG A 97 -5.29 -3.09 10.74
N LYS A 98 -4.80 -2.41 9.73
CA LYS A 98 -3.46 -2.59 9.17
C LYS A 98 -2.75 -1.25 9.09
N PRO A 99 -1.44 -1.17 9.31
CA PRO A 99 -0.70 0.08 9.18
C PRO A 99 -0.72 0.56 7.74
N PHE A 100 -1.03 1.86 7.54
CA PHE A 100 -1.06 2.47 6.23
C PHE A 100 -0.25 3.78 6.23
N ALA A 101 0.78 3.80 5.41
CA ALA A 101 1.66 4.95 5.22
C ALA A 101 1.46 5.60 3.85
N ILE A 102 1.59 6.92 3.78
CA ILE A 102 1.85 7.64 2.53
C ILE A 102 3.29 8.12 2.52
N LEU A 103 3.98 7.96 1.40
CA LEU A 103 5.38 8.33 1.26
C LEU A 103 5.52 9.64 0.48
N GLY A 104 6.20 10.60 1.10
CA GLY A 104 6.35 11.96 0.58
C GLY A 104 5.08 12.79 0.78
N ASP A 105 5.04 13.93 0.13
CA ASP A 105 4.02 14.97 0.27
C ASP A 105 2.87 14.87 -0.77
N PHE A 106 3.06 14.06 -1.81
CA PHE A 106 2.16 14.02 -2.96
C PHE A 106 0.68 13.74 -2.62
N TRP A 107 0.42 12.78 -1.74
CA TRP A 107 -0.93 12.42 -1.31
C TRP A 107 -1.41 13.17 -0.07
N GLN A 108 -0.53 13.87 0.61
CA GLN A 108 -0.84 14.55 1.87
C GLN A 108 -2.01 15.52 1.74
N PRO A 109 -2.08 16.43 0.72
CA PRO A 109 -3.22 17.35 0.58
C PRO A 109 -4.56 16.63 0.37
N VAL A 110 -4.56 15.49 -0.33
CA VAL A 110 -5.77 14.69 -0.56
C VAL A 110 -6.23 14.06 0.75
N VAL A 111 -5.31 13.48 1.51
CA VAL A 111 -5.61 12.83 2.79
C VAL A 111 -6.09 13.85 3.81
N GLU A 112 -5.43 15.01 3.91
CA GLU A 112 -5.82 16.09 4.82
C GLU A 112 -7.22 16.63 4.50
N ARG A 113 -7.49 16.87 3.21
CA ARG A 113 -8.81 17.36 2.79
C ARG A 113 -9.95 16.40 3.11
N LEU A 114 -9.74 15.10 2.89
CA LEU A 114 -10.75 14.10 3.22
C LEU A 114 -10.94 13.97 4.73
N ARG A 115 -9.88 14.06 5.52
CA ARG A 115 -9.98 14.06 7.00
C ARG A 115 -10.78 15.23 7.53
N GLU A 116 -10.63 16.43 6.97
CA GLU A 116 -11.44 17.61 7.36
C GLU A 116 -12.94 17.34 7.16
N VAL A 117 -13.31 16.68 6.07
CA VAL A 117 -14.71 16.36 5.76
C VAL A 117 -15.24 15.21 6.64
N GLU A 118 -14.45 14.15 6.82
CA GLU A 118 -14.85 12.97 7.57
C GLU A 118 -14.74 13.15 9.09
N GLY A 119 -13.82 14.00 9.55
CA GLY A 119 -13.55 14.21 10.97
C GLY A 119 -14.77 14.69 11.78
N ALA A 120 -15.68 15.41 11.14
CA ALA A 120 -16.94 15.84 11.76
C ALA A 120 -17.95 14.69 11.99
N GLY A 121 -17.73 13.50 11.41
CA GLY A 121 -18.62 12.34 11.50
C GLY A 121 -17.91 11.00 11.68
N SER A 122 -16.62 11.02 11.92
CA SER A 122 -15.80 9.81 12.02
C SER A 122 -16.24 8.90 13.16
N ARG A 123 -16.39 7.60 12.84
CA ARG A 123 -16.58 6.53 13.82
C ARG A 123 -15.30 6.14 14.57
N TRP A 124 -14.16 6.75 14.19
CA TRP A 124 -12.87 6.54 14.82
C TRP A 124 -12.69 7.55 15.95
N SER A 125 -12.42 7.07 17.15
CA SER A 125 -12.04 7.92 18.27
C SER A 125 -10.58 8.37 18.09
N GLU A 126 -10.18 9.46 18.77
CA GLU A 126 -8.77 9.85 18.86
C GLU A 126 -7.90 8.70 19.40
N ALA A 127 -8.46 7.83 20.24
CA ALA A 127 -7.81 6.63 20.77
C ALA A 127 -7.44 5.61 19.69
N ASP A 128 -8.13 5.59 18.54
CA ASP A 128 -7.80 4.71 17.42
C ASP A 128 -6.60 5.23 16.60
N GLY A 129 -6.19 6.49 16.81
CA GLY A 129 -5.11 7.15 16.08
C GLY A 129 -5.39 7.31 14.59
N GLU A 130 -4.45 7.90 13.88
CA GLU A 130 -4.58 8.10 12.43
C GLU A 130 -4.51 6.78 11.67
N LEU A 131 -5.49 6.55 10.80
CA LEU A 131 -5.50 5.38 9.90
C LEU A 131 -4.37 5.43 8.89
N ILE A 132 -4.07 6.62 8.36
CA ILE A 132 -3.01 6.85 7.38
C ILE A 132 -2.01 7.82 7.99
N ARG A 133 -0.72 7.50 7.91
CA ARG A 133 0.35 8.38 8.39
C ARG A 133 1.30 8.77 7.26
N ALA A 134 1.68 10.04 7.23
CA ALA A 134 2.63 10.58 6.26
C ALA A 134 4.07 10.44 6.76
N PHE A 135 4.97 10.07 5.86
CA PHE A 135 6.41 9.96 6.12
C PHE A 135 7.20 10.58 4.98
N ALA A 136 8.18 11.40 5.32
CA ALA A 136 9.06 12.00 4.32
C ALA A 136 9.98 10.96 3.66
N GLY A 137 10.41 9.95 4.42
CA GLY A 137 11.38 8.96 3.96
C GLY A 137 10.92 7.50 4.11
N PRO A 138 11.47 6.60 3.30
CA PRO A 138 11.08 5.19 3.30
C PRO A 138 11.54 4.44 4.58
N ALA A 139 12.58 4.92 5.27
CA ALA A 139 13.09 4.29 6.49
C ALA A 139 12.07 4.43 7.63
N ASP A 140 11.53 5.63 7.85
CA ASP A 140 10.56 5.90 8.90
C ASP A 140 9.23 5.17 8.65
N ALA A 141 8.80 5.13 7.39
CA ALA A 141 7.64 4.34 6.97
C ALA A 141 7.85 2.84 7.27
N ALA A 142 9.04 2.29 7.00
CA ALA A 142 9.36 0.90 7.28
C ALA A 142 9.37 0.61 8.79
N THR A 143 9.92 1.50 9.60
CA THR A 143 9.91 1.41 11.06
C THR A 143 8.48 1.41 11.59
N PHE A 144 7.67 2.36 11.14
CA PHE A 144 6.25 2.44 11.51
C PHE A 144 5.49 1.15 11.21
N LEU A 145 5.63 0.61 9.99
CA LEU A 145 4.97 -0.65 9.62
C LEU A 145 5.44 -1.80 10.50
N SER A 146 6.75 -1.91 10.73
CA SER A 146 7.34 -2.99 11.53
C SER A 146 6.85 -2.97 12.98
N GLU A 147 6.81 -1.80 13.59
CA GLU A 147 6.34 -1.63 14.97
C GLU A 147 4.83 -1.90 15.09
N SER A 148 4.04 -1.39 14.14
CA SER A 148 2.59 -1.58 14.14
C SER A 148 2.21 -3.06 14.02
N LEU A 149 2.88 -3.80 13.13
CA LEU A 149 2.61 -5.22 12.92
C LEU A 149 3.08 -6.10 14.08
N ARG A 150 4.10 -5.68 14.85
CA ARG A 150 4.52 -6.39 16.08
C ARG A 150 3.49 -6.25 17.20
N ARG A 151 2.81 -5.10 17.29
CA ARG A 151 1.78 -4.83 18.32
C ARG A 151 0.45 -5.54 18.03
N SER A 152 0.26 -5.99 16.80
CA SER A 152 -0.99 -6.66 16.36
C SER A 152 -0.92 -8.19 16.49
N LYS A 153 0.24 -8.74 16.88
CA LYS A 153 0.47 -10.16 17.20
C LYS A 153 0.41 -10.39 18.70
#